data_551500e1e8ae077d8008014d1be02330
#
_entry.id   551500e1e8ae077d8008014d1be02330
#
_cell.length_a   1.000
_cell.length_b   1.000
_cell.length_c   1.000
_cell.angle_alpha   90.00
_cell.angle_beta   90.00
_cell.angle_gamma   90.00
#
_symmetry.space_group_name_H-M   'P 1'
#
loop_
_entity.id
_entity.type
_entity.pdbx_description
1 polymer ?
#
loop_
_entity_poly.entity_id
_entity_poly.type
_entity_poly.pdbx_seq_one_letter_code
_entity_poly.pdbx_strand_id
1 'polypeptide(L)'
;MYSYPALMKRNSMKGAVIPFFAGLPTILQDNGYRTLFFMTHESQYDNMNGYLRTNGFDRIFAQEDYPQDKVVNSFGVQDDFLYQYALPILTETANEGQPFFAVLLSISNHPPYVIPKDFKTHSNTDEHRIVEFADHALKEFIDEAKQQEWFDNTIFVFVGDHGKIVGTPRSDMPLSFNHVPLFIYSPSFIEPRQIQDLGGQVDIAPTILGLLNIDYTDNGFGVNLLQEKRKAAFFTSDDAIGCVNDSLFYIYKPKENQEWLLSQERAIEKGGNIDNPAVCQELREYAFSMLQTAQYLMSNNLTGKYIGYQPR
;
A
#
# COMPACT_ATOMS: atom_id res chain seq x y z
N MET A 1 -5.49 -0.39 0.73
CA MET A 1 -6.59 -1.23 1.22
C MET A 1 -7.89 -0.44 1.49
N TYR A 2 -7.84 0.75 2.07
CA TYR A 2 -9.04 1.48 2.54
C TYR A 2 -9.43 2.69 1.67
N SER A 3 -8.80 2.91 0.55
CA SER A 3 -9.08 3.99 -0.42
C SER A 3 -9.18 5.40 0.17
N TYR A 4 -8.52 5.66 1.29
CA TYR A 4 -8.43 6.97 1.92
C TYR A 4 -7.01 7.51 1.82
N PRO A 5 -6.82 8.80 1.48
CA PRO A 5 -5.51 9.42 1.47
C PRO A 5 -5.00 9.61 2.91
N ALA A 6 -3.69 9.53 3.08
CA ALA A 6 -3.06 9.88 4.34
C ALA A 6 -3.27 11.37 4.65
N LEU A 7 -3.54 11.70 5.90
CA LEU A 7 -3.63 13.08 6.37
C LEU A 7 -2.30 13.53 6.96
N MET A 8 -1.95 14.80 6.76
CA MET A 8 -0.74 15.40 7.34
C MET A 8 -0.68 15.18 8.86
N LYS A 9 0.49 14.81 9.37
CA LYS A 9 0.76 14.61 10.81
C LYS A 9 -0.21 13.67 11.53
N ARG A 10 -0.97 12.88 10.80
CA ARG A 10 -1.92 11.93 11.38
C ARG A 10 -1.59 10.52 10.91
N ASN A 11 -1.18 9.70 11.84
CA ASN A 11 -1.16 8.26 11.64
C ASN A 11 -2.52 7.69 12.08
N SER A 12 -3.30 7.13 11.18
CA SER A 12 -4.63 6.60 11.46
C SER A 12 -4.61 5.41 12.43
N MET A 13 -3.49 4.74 12.57
CA MET A 13 -3.30 3.62 13.49
C MET A 13 -2.93 4.09 14.91
N LYS A 14 -2.21 5.22 15.03
CA LYS A 14 -1.74 5.78 16.30
C LYS A 14 -2.75 6.79 16.84
N GLY A 15 -3.63 6.37 17.71
CA GLY A 15 -4.60 7.28 18.35
C GLY A 15 -5.37 6.61 19.48
N ALA A 16 -5.96 7.42 20.36
CA ALA A 16 -6.80 6.91 21.44
C ALA A 16 -8.10 6.26 20.92
N VAL A 17 -8.53 6.65 19.74
CA VAL A 17 -9.69 6.08 19.04
C VAL A 17 -9.23 5.59 17.69
N ILE A 18 -9.45 4.32 17.42
CA ILE A 18 -9.16 3.70 16.11
C ILE A 18 -10.33 4.03 15.19
N PRO A 19 -10.08 4.74 14.07
CA PRO A 19 -11.14 4.99 13.10
C PRO A 19 -11.51 3.70 12.36
N PHE A 20 -12.78 3.52 12.07
CA PHE A 20 -13.26 2.46 11.19
C PHE A 20 -13.29 2.96 9.75
N PHE A 21 -12.73 2.16 8.85
CA PHE A 21 -12.78 2.40 7.40
C PHE A 21 -13.46 1.22 6.70
N ALA A 22 -14.47 1.49 5.89
CA ALA A 22 -14.90 0.53 4.89
C ALA A 22 -13.80 0.43 3.81
N GLY A 23 -13.41 -0.78 3.47
CA GLY A 23 -12.35 -1.01 2.52
C GLY A 23 -12.24 -2.46 2.11
N LEU A 24 -11.21 -2.80 1.38
CA LEU A 24 -11.02 -4.14 0.83
C LEU A 24 -11.22 -5.27 1.85
N PRO A 25 -10.63 -5.22 3.07
CA PRO A 25 -10.83 -6.31 4.03
C PRO A 25 -12.28 -6.47 4.46
N THR A 26 -12.96 -5.38 4.83
CA THR A 26 -14.34 -5.43 5.33
C THR A 26 -15.34 -5.81 4.23
N ILE A 27 -15.11 -5.33 2.99
CA ILE A 27 -15.97 -5.66 1.85
C ILE A 27 -15.82 -7.14 1.49
N LEU A 28 -14.60 -7.66 1.44
CA LEU A 28 -14.34 -9.06 1.15
C LEU A 28 -14.87 -9.97 2.26
N GLN A 29 -14.72 -9.59 3.53
CA GLN A 29 -15.29 -10.32 4.66
C GLN A 29 -16.82 -10.44 4.55
N ASP A 30 -17.52 -9.37 4.16
CA ASP A 30 -18.97 -9.40 3.91
C ASP A 30 -19.35 -10.31 2.73
N ASN A 31 -18.42 -10.52 1.80
CA ASN A 31 -18.59 -11.43 0.67
C ASN A 31 -18.06 -12.86 0.94
N GLY A 32 -17.87 -13.21 2.22
CA GLY A 32 -17.54 -14.57 2.66
C GLY A 32 -16.05 -14.92 2.56
N TYR A 33 -15.17 -13.95 2.31
CA TYR A 33 -13.73 -14.18 2.34
C TYR A 33 -13.22 -14.27 3.78
N ARG A 34 -12.30 -15.17 4.03
CA ARG A 34 -11.47 -15.15 5.24
C ARG A 34 -10.38 -14.12 5.06
N THR A 35 -10.21 -13.20 6.02
CA THR A 35 -9.24 -12.11 5.92
C THR A 35 -8.05 -12.34 6.85
N LEU A 36 -6.84 -12.39 6.29
CA LEU A 36 -5.61 -12.79 6.96
C LEU A 36 -4.56 -11.67 6.78
N PHE A 37 -3.85 -11.35 7.84
CA PHE A 37 -2.73 -10.40 7.78
C PHE A 37 -1.48 -11.04 8.40
N PHE A 38 -0.38 -11.00 7.68
CA PHE A 38 0.92 -11.50 8.12
C PHE A 38 1.90 -10.34 8.15
N MET A 39 2.50 -10.09 9.30
CA MET A 39 3.56 -9.10 9.49
C MET A 39 4.78 -9.73 10.12
N THR A 40 5.95 -9.19 9.88
CA THR A 40 7.22 -9.74 10.37
C THR A 40 7.51 -9.37 11.81
N HIS A 41 7.09 -8.18 12.24
CA HIS A 41 7.38 -7.57 13.55
C HIS A 41 6.28 -7.82 14.58
N GLU A 42 6.47 -7.28 15.78
CA GLU A 42 5.49 -7.35 16.87
C GLU A 42 4.15 -6.72 16.46
N SER A 43 3.06 -7.37 16.85
CA SER A 43 1.68 -6.97 16.49
C SER A 43 1.30 -5.58 17.02
N GLN A 44 1.92 -5.12 18.09
CA GLN A 44 1.67 -3.82 18.72
C GLN A 44 2.43 -2.67 18.05
N TYR A 45 3.36 -2.97 17.13
CA TYR A 45 4.05 -1.93 16.39
C TYR A 45 3.03 -0.99 15.72
N ASP A 46 3.15 0.30 15.97
CA ASP A 46 2.23 1.34 15.49
C ASP A 46 0.74 1.08 15.75
N ASN A 47 0.41 0.24 16.76
CA ASN A 47 -0.95 -0.19 17.08
C ASN A 47 -1.63 -0.97 15.93
N MET A 48 -0.87 -1.66 15.09
CA MET A 48 -1.40 -2.36 13.91
C MET A 48 -2.42 -3.41 14.27
N ASN A 49 -2.20 -4.21 15.32
CA ASN A 49 -3.15 -5.26 15.73
C ASN A 49 -4.55 -4.69 16.00
N GLY A 50 -4.63 -3.64 16.82
CA GLY A 50 -5.91 -2.98 17.12
C GLY A 50 -6.57 -2.42 15.87
N TYR A 51 -5.79 -1.74 15.04
CA TYR A 51 -6.29 -1.14 13.81
C TYR A 51 -6.81 -2.18 12.80
N LEU A 52 -6.04 -3.23 12.54
CA LEU A 52 -6.38 -4.26 11.56
C LEU A 52 -7.62 -5.06 11.99
N ARG A 53 -7.72 -5.42 13.28
CA ARG A 53 -8.92 -6.10 13.81
C ARG A 53 -10.16 -5.23 13.69
N THR A 54 -10.06 -3.94 14.00
CA THR A 54 -11.18 -3.00 13.86
C THR A 54 -11.60 -2.85 12.39
N ASN A 55 -10.66 -3.01 11.47
CA ASN A 55 -10.84 -2.71 10.06
C ASN A 55 -10.88 -3.97 9.16
N GLY A 56 -11.37 -5.11 9.69
CA GLY A 56 -11.85 -6.22 8.91
C GLY A 56 -10.84 -7.35 8.67
N PHE A 57 -9.85 -7.55 9.56
CA PHE A 57 -9.01 -8.74 9.53
C PHE A 57 -9.42 -9.75 10.61
N ASP A 58 -9.75 -10.98 10.19
CA ASP A 58 -10.14 -12.09 11.06
C ASP A 58 -8.95 -12.62 11.86
N ARG A 59 -7.81 -12.82 11.18
CA ARG A 59 -6.59 -13.35 11.79
C ARG A 59 -5.40 -12.47 11.44
N ILE A 60 -4.58 -12.24 12.44
CA ILE A 60 -3.34 -11.46 12.31
C ILE A 60 -2.23 -12.34 12.88
N PHE A 61 -1.19 -12.54 12.09
CA PHE A 61 0.03 -13.27 12.45
C PHE A 61 1.19 -12.28 12.52
N ALA A 62 1.93 -12.35 13.61
CA ALA A 62 2.99 -11.42 13.92
C ALA A 62 4.17 -12.14 14.60
N GLN A 63 5.19 -11.41 14.96
CA GLN A 63 6.41 -11.96 15.58
C GLN A 63 6.12 -12.89 16.76
N GLU A 64 5.06 -12.63 17.52
CA GLU A 64 4.65 -13.44 18.66
C GLU A 64 4.22 -14.85 18.30
N ASP A 65 3.83 -15.08 17.04
CA ASP A 65 3.41 -16.39 16.52
C ASP A 65 4.59 -17.19 15.92
N TYR A 66 5.77 -16.59 15.83
CA TYR A 66 6.93 -17.17 15.14
C TYR A 66 7.95 -17.73 16.13
N PRO A 67 8.74 -18.76 15.74
CA PRO A 67 9.85 -19.22 16.56
C PRO A 67 10.86 -18.10 16.81
N GLN A 68 11.28 -17.93 18.06
CA GLN A 68 12.18 -16.84 18.48
C GLN A 68 13.54 -16.86 17.76
N ASP A 69 14.02 -18.03 17.35
CA ASP A 69 15.28 -18.19 16.62
C ASP A 69 15.19 -17.69 15.15
N LYS A 70 13.99 -17.40 14.66
CA LYS A 70 13.74 -16.79 13.33
C LYS A 70 13.72 -15.28 13.35
N VAL A 71 13.61 -14.67 14.52
CA VAL A 71 13.67 -13.21 14.67
C VAL A 71 15.11 -12.73 14.49
N VAL A 72 15.34 -11.90 13.48
CA VAL A 72 16.70 -11.46 13.09
C VAL A 72 17.07 -10.07 13.58
N ASN A 73 16.09 -9.20 13.80
CA ASN A 73 16.30 -7.84 14.31
C ASN A 73 14.99 -7.28 14.92
N SER A 74 14.94 -5.98 15.22
CA SER A 74 13.76 -5.31 15.79
C SER A 74 12.55 -5.26 14.85
N PHE A 75 12.72 -5.57 13.57
CA PHE A 75 11.64 -5.70 12.59
C PHE A 75 11.16 -7.15 12.41
N GLY A 76 11.63 -8.06 13.25
CA GLY A 76 11.15 -9.43 13.34
C GLY A 76 11.84 -10.41 12.40
N VAL A 77 11.04 -11.21 11.70
CA VAL A 77 11.50 -12.25 10.79
C VAL A 77 11.77 -11.72 9.39
N GLN A 78 12.52 -12.47 8.57
CA GLN A 78 12.76 -12.12 7.18
C GLN A 78 11.61 -12.58 6.25
N ASP A 79 11.62 -12.05 5.03
CA ASP A 79 10.55 -12.29 4.04
C ASP A 79 10.44 -13.75 3.64
N ASP A 80 11.54 -14.47 3.49
CA ASP A 80 11.58 -15.89 3.17
C ASP A 80 10.84 -16.72 4.24
N PHE A 81 11.11 -16.45 5.51
CA PHE A 81 10.40 -17.10 6.61
C PHE A 81 8.92 -16.71 6.65
N LEU A 82 8.60 -15.43 6.47
CA LEU A 82 7.20 -14.94 6.43
C LEU A 82 6.39 -15.71 5.39
N TYR A 83 6.94 -15.85 4.18
CA TYR A 83 6.28 -16.55 3.08
C TYR A 83 6.13 -18.05 3.34
N GLN A 84 7.18 -18.71 3.85
CA GLN A 84 7.14 -20.11 4.25
C GLN A 84 6.11 -20.37 5.35
N TYR A 85 5.96 -19.44 6.29
CA TYR A 85 4.97 -19.54 7.36
C TYR A 85 3.55 -19.33 6.85
N ALA A 86 3.36 -18.38 5.94
CA ALA A 86 2.04 -18.03 5.41
C ALA A 86 1.46 -19.12 4.48
N LEU A 87 2.29 -19.72 3.63
CA LEU A 87 1.84 -20.64 2.58
C LEU A 87 0.97 -21.80 3.07
N PRO A 88 1.36 -22.58 4.11
CA PRO A 88 0.51 -23.68 4.62
C PRO A 88 -0.81 -23.16 5.22
N ILE A 89 -0.83 -21.98 5.84
CA ILE A 89 -2.04 -21.38 6.41
C ILE A 89 -3.01 -20.96 5.31
N LEU A 90 -2.49 -20.39 4.23
CA LEU A 90 -3.30 -20.04 3.05
C LEU A 90 -3.89 -21.28 2.39
N THR A 91 -3.08 -22.34 2.27
CA THR A 91 -3.53 -23.63 1.71
C THR A 91 -4.59 -24.30 2.59
N GLU A 92 -4.40 -24.31 3.91
CA GLU A 92 -5.42 -24.80 4.85
C GLU A 92 -6.72 -24.03 4.72
N THR A 93 -6.64 -22.68 4.69
CA THR A 93 -7.82 -21.80 4.54
C THR A 93 -8.56 -22.06 3.22
N ALA A 94 -7.84 -22.23 2.13
CA ALA A 94 -8.44 -22.58 0.83
C ALA A 94 -9.14 -23.94 0.88
N ASN A 95 -8.56 -24.92 1.56
CA ASN A 95 -9.12 -26.28 1.72
C ASN A 95 -10.39 -26.30 2.57
N GLU A 96 -10.62 -25.30 3.43
CA GLU A 96 -11.87 -25.12 4.15
C GLU A 96 -13.05 -24.72 3.23
N GLY A 97 -12.78 -24.48 1.95
CA GLY A 97 -13.78 -24.10 0.94
C GLY A 97 -14.20 -22.63 1.00
N GLN A 98 -13.48 -21.80 1.72
CA GLN A 98 -13.70 -20.36 1.78
C GLN A 98 -12.63 -19.61 0.95
N PRO A 99 -13.03 -18.62 0.13
CA PRO A 99 -12.04 -17.72 -0.48
C PRO A 99 -11.32 -16.93 0.61
N PHE A 100 -10.07 -16.58 0.36
CA PHE A 100 -9.29 -15.79 1.30
C PHE A 100 -8.81 -14.47 0.68
N PHE A 101 -8.64 -13.48 1.54
CA PHE A 101 -7.89 -12.26 1.28
C PHE A 101 -6.72 -12.22 2.26
N ALA A 102 -5.51 -12.27 1.76
CA ALA A 102 -4.31 -12.27 2.58
C ALA A 102 -3.41 -11.08 2.25
N VAL A 103 -2.87 -10.44 3.27
CA VAL A 103 -1.84 -9.41 3.15
C VAL A 103 -0.57 -9.93 3.83
N LEU A 104 0.53 -9.96 3.08
CA LEU A 104 1.86 -10.32 3.57
C LEU A 104 2.72 -9.04 3.54
N LEU A 105 2.98 -8.48 4.72
CA LEU A 105 3.79 -7.26 4.87
C LEU A 105 5.26 -7.65 5.03
N SER A 106 6.00 -7.60 3.93
CA SER A 106 7.43 -7.85 3.88
C SER A 106 8.25 -6.69 4.46
N ILE A 107 9.46 -6.95 4.95
CA ILE A 107 10.30 -5.95 5.63
C ILE A 107 11.80 -6.10 5.33
N SER A 108 12.25 -7.16 4.69
CA SER A 108 13.70 -7.42 4.54
C SER A 108 14.45 -6.26 3.89
N ASN A 109 13.80 -5.51 3.00
CA ASN A 109 14.38 -4.31 2.37
C ASN A 109 14.37 -3.06 3.27
N HIS A 110 14.16 -3.20 4.58
CA HIS A 110 14.27 -2.12 5.56
C HIS A 110 15.58 -2.23 6.35
N PRO A 111 16.39 -1.16 6.53
CA PRO A 111 17.57 -1.21 7.36
C PRO A 111 17.21 -1.40 8.86
N PRO A 112 18.06 -2.11 9.66
CA PRO A 112 19.34 -2.69 9.26
C PRO A 112 19.17 -3.96 8.41
N TYR A 113 19.90 -4.02 7.28
CA TYR A 113 19.80 -5.15 6.36
C TYR A 113 20.45 -6.41 6.95
N VAL A 114 19.73 -7.52 6.97
CA VAL A 114 20.23 -8.82 7.37
C VAL A 114 20.20 -9.75 6.17
N ILE A 115 21.35 -10.03 5.61
CA ILE A 115 21.49 -10.93 4.45
C ILE A 115 21.93 -12.28 4.96
N PRO A 116 21.20 -13.37 4.69
CA PRO A 116 21.62 -14.71 5.10
C PRO A 116 23.01 -15.06 4.57
N LYS A 117 23.85 -15.66 5.42
CA LYS A 117 25.27 -15.91 5.08
C LYS A 117 25.45 -16.79 3.85
N ASP A 118 24.53 -17.71 3.64
CA ASP A 118 24.58 -18.68 2.54
C ASP A 118 23.91 -18.16 1.26
N PHE A 119 23.27 -16.97 1.31
CA PHE A 119 22.64 -16.36 0.15
C PHE A 119 23.70 -15.73 -0.75
N LYS A 120 23.77 -16.21 -1.98
CA LYS A 120 24.71 -15.69 -3.00
C LYS A 120 24.10 -14.51 -3.74
N THR A 121 24.75 -13.39 -3.69
CA THR A 121 24.34 -12.15 -4.38
C THR A 121 25.31 -11.81 -5.50
N HIS A 122 24.83 -11.05 -6.47
CA HIS A 122 25.64 -10.49 -7.57
C HIS A 122 26.06 -9.04 -7.27
N SER A 123 25.37 -8.38 -6.36
CA SER A 123 25.59 -6.98 -6.01
C SER A 123 26.67 -6.80 -4.94
N ASN A 124 27.29 -5.62 -4.94
CA ASN A 124 28.43 -5.31 -4.07
C ASN A 124 28.05 -4.53 -2.81
N THR A 125 26.84 -3.97 -2.73
CA THR A 125 26.37 -3.19 -1.58
C THR A 125 25.23 -3.91 -0.88
N ASP A 126 25.14 -3.79 0.42
CA ASP A 126 24.07 -4.46 1.19
C ASP A 126 22.69 -3.95 0.80
N GLU A 127 22.59 -2.70 0.36
CA GLU A 127 21.34 -2.12 -0.17
C GLU A 127 20.83 -2.82 -1.43
N HIS A 128 21.71 -3.25 -2.33
CA HIS A 128 21.33 -4.00 -3.52
C HIS A 128 21.20 -5.50 -3.23
N ARG A 129 22.08 -6.03 -2.37
CA ARG A 129 22.05 -7.44 -1.96
C ARG A 129 20.75 -7.82 -1.26
N ILE A 130 20.21 -6.93 -0.43
CA ILE A 130 18.94 -7.19 0.25
C ILE A 130 17.75 -7.17 -0.72
N VAL A 131 17.79 -6.37 -1.77
CA VAL A 131 16.78 -6.39 -2.84
C VAL A 131 16.82 -7.71 -3.60
N GLU A 132 18.02 -8.21 -3.94
CA GLU A 132 18.17 -9.54 -4.55
C GLU A 132 17.61 -10.65 -3.65
N PHE A 133 17.83 -10.55 -2.34
CA PHE A 133 17.28 -11.50 -1.37
C PHE A 133 15.75 -11.44 -1.29
N ALA A 134 15.18 -10.25 -1.19
CA ALA A 134 13.73 -10.07 -1.15
C ALA A 134 13.03 -10.57 -2.44
N ASP A 135 13.62 -10.29 -3.61
CA ASP A 135 13.15 -10.79 -4.90
C ASP A 135 13.22 -12.32 -4.97
N HIS A 136 14.32 -12.91 -4.49
CA HIS A 136 14.48 -14.36 -4.42
C HIS A 136 13.43 -15.01 -3.49
N ALA A 137 13.21 -14.45 -2.31
CA ALA A 137 12.21 -14.95 -1.37
C ALA A 137 10.79 -14.90 -1.96
N LEU A 138 10.47 -13.80 -2.65
CA LEU A 138 9.19 -13.67 -3.35
C LEU A 138 9.06 -14.67 -4.50
N LYS A 139 10.15 -14.89 -5.26
CA LYS A 139 10.16 -15.88 -6.33
C LYS A 139 9.89 -17.28 -5.79
N GLU A 140 10.55 -17.69 -4.70
CA GLU A 140 10.33 -19.00 -4.08
C GLU A 140 8.89 -19.16 -3.63
N PHE A 141 8.32 -18.13 -2.97
CA PHE A 141 6.91 -18.14 -2.57
C PHE A 141 5.97 -18.37 -3.76
N ILE A 142 6.17 -17.65 -4.86
CA ILE A 142 5.33 -17.80 -6.06
C ILE A 142 5.53 -19.19 -6.69
N ASP A 143 6.75 -19.71 -6.72
CA ASP A 143 7.02 -21.04 -7.30
C ASP A 143 6.40 -22.17 -6.45
N GLU A 144 6.38 -22.05 -5.12
CA GLU A 144 5.68 -22.96 -4.22
C GLU A 144 4.15 -22.80 -4.28
N ALA A 145 3.67 -21.56 -4.40
CA ALA A 145 2.24 -21.26 -4.56
C ALA A 145 1.68 -21.87 -5.84
N LYS A 146 2.45 -21.90 -6.93
CA LYS A 146 2.05 -22.58 -8.20
C LYS A 146 1.75 -24.06 -8.05
N GLN A 147 2.23 -24.71 -6.99
CA GLN A 147 1.94 -26.11 -6.71
C GLN A 147 0.62 -26.31 -5.95
N GLN A 148 -0.04 -25.22 -5.56
CA GLN A 148 -1.27 -25.27 -4.78
C GLN A 148 -2.49 -25.16 -5.69
N GLU A 149 -3.57 -25.87 -5.35
CA GLU A 149 -4.82 -25.89 -6.12
C GLU A 149 -5.50 -24.50 -6.21
N TRP A 150 -5.27 -23.64 -5.22
CA TRP A 150 -5.83 -22.29 -5.19
C TRP A 150 -5.09 -21.28 -6.08
N PHE A 151 -3.91 -21.59 -6.59
CA PHE A 151 -3.07 -20.65 -7.34
C PHE A 151 -3.77 -20.06 -8.56
N ASP A 152 -4.37 -20.91 -9.40
CA ASP A 152 -5.03 -20.50 -10.62
C ASP A 152 -6.30 -19.67 -10.37
N ASN A 153 -6.86 -19.71 -9.16
CA ASN A 153 -8.01 -18.92 -8.74
C ASN A 153 -7.61 -17.74 -7.82
N THR A 154 -6.39 -17.24 -7.94
CA THR A 154 -5.87 -16.17 -7.10
C THR A 154 -5.39 -14.98 -7.91
N ILE A 155 -5.67 -13.78 -7.43
CA ILE A 155 -5.11 -12.51 -7.91
C ILE A 155 -4.03 -12.09 -6.92
N PHE A 156 -2.79 -12.05 -7.38
CA PHE A 156 -1.65 -11.54 -6.62
C PHE A 156 -1.47 -10.06 -6.91
N VAL A 157 -1.32 -9.26 -5.87
CA VAL A 157 -1.12 -7.81 -5.95
C VAL A 157 0.16 -7.44 -5.24
N PHE A 158 1.11 -6.87 -5.97
CA PHE A 158 2.39 -6.42 -5.43
C PHE A 158 2.47 -4.91 -5.51
N VAL A 159 2.71 -4.27 -4.39
CA VAL A 159 2.83 -2.83 -4.29
C VAL A 159 3.75 -2.45 -3.15
N GLY A 160 4.61 -1.44 -3.34
CA GLY A 160 5.37 -0.84 -2.25
C GLY A 160 4.47 0.04 -1.37
N ASP A 161 4.75 0.10 -0.07
CA ASP A 161 4.17 1.09 0.83
C ASP A 161 4.70 2.49 0.50
N HIS A 162 6.00 2.59 0.21
CA HIS A 162 6.71 3.75 -0.35
C HIS A 162 7.92 3.30 -1.16
N GLY A 163 8.49 4.22 -1.92
CA GLY A 163 9.75 4.01 -2.61
C GLY A 163 10.96 4.37 -1.72
N LYS A 164 12.13 4.46 -2.33
CA LYS A 164 13.38 4.88 -1.69
C LYS A 164 13.85 6.21 -2.28
N ILE A 165 14.38 7.08 -1.44
CA ILE A 165 15.02 8.31 -1.93
C ILE A 165 16.28 7.93 -2.71
N VAL A 166 16.28 8.25 -3.99
CA VAL A 166 17.41 7.98 -4.90
C VAL A 166 18.02 9.31 -5.33
N GLY A 167 19.35 9.42 -5.23
CA GLY A 167 20.08 10.63 -5.55
C GLY A 167 19.89 11.75 -4.53
N THR A 168 20.09 12.99 -4.96
CA THR A 168 19.88 14.16 -4.10
C THR A 168 18.43 14.62 -4.22
N PRO A 169 17.63 14.61 -3.13
CA PRO A 169 16.26 15.10 -3.16
C PRO A 169 16.21 16.57 -3.61
N ARG A 170 15.27 16.90 -4.45
CA ARG A 170 15.09 18.27 -4.97
C ARG A 170 13.89 18.99 -4.41
N SER A 171 13.03 18.20 -3.77
CA SER A 171 11.89 18.67 -3.01
C SER A 171 11.80 17.85 -1.74
N ASP A 172 11.05 18.36 -0.78
CA ASP A 172 10.73 17.65 0.46
C ASP A 172 9.74 16.48 0.23
N MET A 173 9.25 16.34 -1.01
CA MET A 173 8.41 15.23 -1.46
C MET A 173 9.03 14.58 -2.72
N PRO A 174 10.17 13.86 -2.59
CA PRO A 174 10.83 13.27 -3.76
C PRO A 174 9.91 12.23 -4.42
N LEU A 175 9.76 12.31 -5.74
CA LEU A 175 8.94 11.33 -6.48
C LEU A 175 9.48 9.91 -6.33
N SER A 176 10.80 9.72 -6.24
CA SER A 176 11.39 8.40 -6.01
C SER A 176 10.94 7.73 -4.70
N PHE A 177 10.49 8.52 -3.72
CA PHE A 177 9.91 8.00 -2.48
C PHE A 177 8.40 7.78 -2.58
N ASN A 178 7.70 8.60 -3.35
CA ASN A 178 6.25 8.62 -3.43
C ASN A 178 5.68 7.83 -4.61
N HIS A 179 6.52 7.47 -5.60
CA HIS A 179 6.11 6.70 -6.77
C HIS A 179 6.54 5.25 -6.62
N VAL A 180 5.57 4.35 -6.56
CA VAL A 180 5.77 2.91 -6.44
C VAL A 180 5.10 2.16 -7.59
N PRO A 181 5.65 1.03 -8.04
CA PRO A 181 4.99 0.19 -9.02
C PRO A 181 3.81 -0.56 -8.38
N LEU A 182 2.80 -0.84 -9.20
CA LEU A 182 1.71 -1.76 -8.89
C LEU A 182 1.73 -2.89 -9.93
N PHE A 183 1.86 -4.13 -9.46
CA PHE A 183 1.72 -5.32 -10.30
C PHE A 183 0.51 -6.12 -9.86
N ILE A 184 -0.33 -6.49 -10.83
CA ILE A 184 -1.47 -7.39 -10.63
C ILE A 184 -1.22 -8.60 -11.49
N TYR A 185 -1.12 -9.76 -10.86
CA TYR A 185 -0.73 -11.01 -11.50
C TYR A 185 -1.77 -12.10 -11.21
N SER A 186 -2.33 -12.65 -12.27
CA SER A 186 -3.21 -13.82 -12.24
C SER A 186 -3.18 -14.46 -13.62
N PRO A 187 -2.31 -15.45 -13.85
CA PRO A 187 -2.07 -15.98 -15.20
C PRO A 187 -3.30 -16.60 -15.85
N SER A 188 -4.26 -17.06 -15.03
CA SER A 188 -5.51 -17.67 -15.52
C SER A 188 -6.58 -16.65 -15.91
N PHE A 189 -6.47 -15.38 -15.47
CA PHE A 189 -7.53 -14.37 -15.68
C PHE A 189 -7.05 -13.08 -16.32
N ILE A 190 -5.76 -12.75 -16.24
CA ILE A 190 -5.25 -11.43 -16.63
C ILE A 190 -4.20 -11.59 -17.72
N GLU A 191 -4.51 -11.05 -18.90
CA GLU A 191 -3.54 -10.95 -19.99
C GLU A 191 -2.47 -9.89 -19.67
N PRO A 192 -1.19 -10.17 -19.97
CA PRO A 192 -0.10 -9.25 -19.73
C PRO A 192 -0.29 -7.92 -20.48
N ARG A 193 -0.28 -6.82 -19.77
CA ARG A 193 -0.31 -5.47 -20.35
C ARG A 193 0.33 -4.47 -19.42
N GLN A 194 0.78 -3.35 -19.98
CA GLN A 194 1.27 -2.21 -19.21
C GLN A 194 0.26 -1.07 -19.31
N ILE A 195 -0.12 -0.50 -18.16
CA ILE A 195 -0.98 0.68 -18.06
C ILE A 195 -0.08 1.85 -17.71
N GLN A 196 -0.09 2.90 -18.55
CA GLN A 196 0.71 4.11 -18.36
C GLN A 196 -0.06 5.22 -17.63
N ASP A 197 -1.37 5.02 -17.44
CA ASP A 197 -2.21 6.01 -16.77
C ASP A 197 -1.83 6.17 -15.30
N LEU A 198 -2.00 7.38 -14.80
CA LEU A 198 -1.73 7.72 -13.41
C LEU A 198 -2.68 6.96 -12.47
N GLY A 199 -2.12 6.41 -11.40
CA GLY A 199 -2.85 5.80 -10.30
C GLY A 199 -2.30 6.23 -8.95
N GLY A 200 -3.09 6.01 -7.90
CA GLY A 200 -2.66 6.15 -6.50
C GLY A 200 -2.93 4.88 -5.71
N GLN A 201 -2.30 4.71 -4.56
CA GLN A 201 -2.57 3.57 -3.68
C GLN A 201 -4.04 3.49 -3.22
N VAL A 202 -4.75 4.62 -3.22
CA VAL A 202 -6.20 4.68 -2.95
C VAL A 202 -7.04 3.93 -3.98
N ASP A 203 -6.52 3.72 -5.19
CA ASP A 203 -7.20 3.08 -6.31
C ASP A 203 -7.10 1.55 -6.29
N ILE A 204 -6.25 0.98 -5.45
CA ILE A 204 -6.01 -0.47 -5.40
C ILE A 204 -7.30 -1.22 -5.04
N ALA A 205 -7.99 -0.79 -3.98
CA ALA A 205 -9.20 -1.49 -3.53
C ALA A 205 -10.32 -1.48 -4.59
N PRO A 206 -10.75 -0.34 -5.15
CA PRO A 206 -11.77 -0.35 -6.20
C PRO A 206 -11.34 -1.11 -7.47
N THR A 207 -10.05 -1.09 -7.81
CA THR A 207 -9.54 -1.86 -8.96
C THR A 207 -9.63 -3.37 -8.71
N ILE A 208 -9.25 -3.85 -7.53
CA ILE A 208 -9.35 -5.27 -7.19
C ILE A 208 -10.81 -5.72 -7.06
N LEU A 209 -11.66 -4.92 -6.41
CA LEU A 209 -13.09 -5.23 -6.31
C LEU A 209 -13.75 -5.29 -7.69
N GLY A 210 -13.36 -4.42 -8.61
CA GLY A 210 -13.79 -4.48 -10.00
C GLY A 210 -13.33 -5.73 -10.73
N LEU A 211 -12.10 -6.20 -10.52
CA LEU A 211 -11.60 -7.48 -11.06
C LEU A 211 -12.36 -8.69 -10.51
N LEU A 212 -12.72 -8.63 -9.24
CA LEU A 212 -13.51 -9.69 -8.56
C LEU A 212 -15.01 -9.61 -8.91
N ASN A 213 -15.45 -8.57 -9.61
CA ASN A 213 -16.85 -8.30 -9.92
C ASN A 213 -17.72 -8.27 -8.65
N ILE A 214 -17.24 -7.61 -7.60
CA ILE A 214 -17.95 -7.46 -6.33
C ILE A 214 -18.60 -6.09 -6.26
N ASP A 215 -19.92 -6.08 -6.06
CA ASP A 215 -20.67 -4.86 -5.78
C ASP A 215 -20.45 -4.39 -4.34
N TYR A 216 -20.20 -3.11 -4.15
CA TYR A 216 -19.99 -2.52 -2.82
C TYR A 216 -20.43 -1.06 -2.76
N THR A 217 -20.64 -0.56 -1.56
CA THR A 217 -20.85 0.88 -1.34
C THR A 217 -19.49 1.56 -1.24
N ASP A 218 -19.20 2.42 -2.21
CA ASP A 218 -17.96 3.19 -2.25
C ASP A 218 -18.11 4.50 -1.47
N ASN A 219 -17.32 4.65 -0.41
CA ASN A 219 -17.14 5.88 0.36
C ASN A 219 -15.70 6.38 0.28
N GLY A 220 -14.88 5.79 -0.60
CA GLY A 220 -13.46 6.07 -0.74
C GLY A 220 -13.13 7.18 -1.72
N PHE A 221 -11.86 7.36 -1.95
CA PHE A 221 -11.27 8.33 -2.88
C PHE A 221 -10.65 7.65 -4.11
N GLY A 222 -10.75 6.33 -4.16
CA GLY A 222 -10.20 5.53 -5.24
C GLY A 222 -11.12 5.45 -6.44
N VAL A 223 -10.54 5.12 -7.59
CA VAL A 223 -11.26 4.78 -8.82
C VAL A 223 -10.79 3.41 -9.32
N ASN A 224 -11.62 2.71 -10.09
CA ASN A 224 -11.19 1.50 -10.76
C ASN A 224 -10.32 1.86 -11.96
N LEU A 225 -9.00 1.70 -11.84
CA LEU A 225 -8.00 2.06 -12.86
C LEU A 225 -8.16 1.27 -14.18
N LEU A 226 -8.96 0.20 -14.20
CA LEU A 226 -9.25 -0.56 -15.41
C LEU A 226 -10.45 0.00 -16.20
N GLN A 227 -11.22 0.89 -15.58
CA GLN A 227 -12.45 1.47 -16.15
C GLN A 227 -12.39 3.00 -16.22
N GLU A 228 -11.66 3.64 -15.31
CA GLU A 228 -11.62 5.09 -15.18
C GLU A 228 -10.18 5.61 -15.18
N LYS A 229 -9.96 6.72 -15.83
CA LYS A 229 -8.69 7.44 -15.82
C LYS A 229 -8.68 8.48 -14.70
N ARG A 230 -7.68 8.39 -13.81
CA ARG A 230 -7.45 9.38 -12.75
C ARG A 230 -6.86 10.67 -13.34
N LYS A 231 -7.45 11.81 -12.97
CA LYS A 231 -6.96 13.13 -13.43
C LYS A 231 -5.73 13.60 -12.66
N ALA A 232 -5.67 13.30 -11.36
CA ALA A 232 -4.55 13.66 -10.50
C ALA A 232 -4.49 12.71 -9.30
N ALA A 233 -3.30 12.47 -8.75
CA ALA A 233 -3.09 11.73 -7.51
C ALA A 233 -2.68 12.71 -6.40
N PHE A 234 -3.32 12.57 -5.25
CA PHE A 234 -3.05 13.35 -4.04
C PHE A 234 -2.34 12.50 -2.99
N PHE A 235 -1.35 13.07 -2.34
CA PHE A 235 -0.65 12.46 -1.21
C PHE A 235 -0.06 13.52 -0.29
N THR A 236 0.29 13.14 0.92
CA THR A 236 0.86 14.05 1.93
C THR A 236 2.15 13.50 2.49
N SER A 237 2.99 14.40 2.98
CA SER A 237 4.04 14.12 3.96
C SER A 237 3.68 14.79 5.30
N ASP A 238 4.57 14.73 6.29
CA ASP A 238 4.35 15.34 7.60
C ASP A 238 4.08 16.85 7.54
N ASP A 239 4.64 17.54 6.56
CA ASP A 239 4.61 19.00 6.47
C ASP A 239 4.32 19.55 5.07
N ALA A 240 4.02 18.68 4.11
CA ALA A 240 3.71 19.08 2.75
C ALA A 240 2.53 18.31 2.14
N ILE A 241 1.89 18.96 1.19
CA ILE A 241 0.80 18.41 0.38
C ILE A 241 1.32 18.28 -1.04
N GLY A 242 1.17 17.10 -1.63
CA GLY A 242 1.53 16.79 -3.01
C GLY A 242 0.33 16.48 -3.87
N CYS A 243 0.35 16.95 -5.11
CA CYS A 243 -0.62 16.59 -6.13
C CYS A 243 0.08 16.46 -7.48
N VAL A 244 -0.10 15.33 -8.14
CA VAL A 244 0.56 15.02 -9.41
C VAL A 244 -0.50 14.68 -10.46
N ASN A 245 -0.33 15.21 -11.67
CA ASN A 245 -1.05 14.78 -12.87
C ASN A 245 -0.07 14.14 -13.87
N ASP A 246 -0.47 13.85 -15.09
CA ASP A 246 0.36 13.18 -16.10
C ASP A 246 1.70 13.87 -16.40
N SER A 247 1.88 15.16 -16.10
CA SER A 247 3.03 15.94 -16.51
C SER A 247 3.65 16.77 -15.39
N LEU A 248 2.84 17.21 -14.45
CA LEU A 248 3.22 18.23 -13.47
C LEU A 248 3.01 17.74 -12.04
N PHE A 249 3.84 18.23 -11.14
CA PHE A 249 3.82 17.94 -9.73
C PHE A 249 3.70 19.24 -8.92
N TYR A 250 2.58 19.42 -8.26
CA TYR A 250 2.31 20.51 -7.35
C TYR A 250 2.69 20.10 -5.91
N ILE A 251 3.40 20.97 -5.22
CA ILE A 251 3.77 20.83 -3.81
C ILE A 251 3.38 22.11 -3.06
N TYR A 252 2.77 21.95 -1.90
CA TYR A 252 2.48 23.07 -0.99
C TYR A 252 2.97 22.76 0.42
N LYS A 253 3.68 23.70 1.03
CA LYS A 253 4.15 23.65 2.42
C LYS A 253 3.38 24.66 3.26
N PRO A 254 2.41 24.23 4.07
CA PRO A 254 1.53 25.15 4.84
C PRO A 254 2.27 26.04 5.83
N LYS A 255 3.31 25.52 6.50
CA LYS A 255 4.07 26.31 7.48
C LYS A 255 4.82 27.50 6.89
N GLU A 256 5.32 27.30 5.69
CA GLU A 256 6.13 28.28 4.95
C GLU A 256 5.27 29.14 4.05
N ASN A 257 4.01 28.74 3.84
CA ASN A 257 3.08 29.31 2.88
C ASN A 257 3.73 29.41 1.48
N GLN A 258 4.41 28.35 1.08
CA GLN A 258 5.12 28.25 -0.19
C GLN A 258 4.56 27.13 -1.05
N GLU A 259 4.59 27.35 -2.35
CA GLU A 259 4.15 26.35 -3.32
C GLU A 259 5.10 26.28 -4.51
N TRP A 260 5.16 25.12 -5.13
CA TRP A 260 5.94 24.80 -6.30
C TRP A 260 5.13 24.01 -7.30
N LEU A 261 5.32 24.30 -8.57
CA LEU A 261 4.85 23.49 -9.68
C LEU A 261 6.07 23.01 -10.48
N LEU A 262 6.29 21.71 -10.47
CA LEU A 262 7.47 21.07 -11.06
C LEU A 262 7.04 20.18 -12.24
N SER A 263 7.90 19.98 -13.24
CA SER A 263 7.71 18.89 -14.20
C SER A 263 8.02 17.56 -13.54
N GLN A 264 7.24 16.51 -13.83
CA GLN A 264 7.56 15.16 -13.36
C GLN A 264 8.94 14.69 -13.86
N GLU A 265 9.27 14.93 -15.13
CA GLU A 265 10.60 14.62 -15.68
C GLU A 265 11.72 15.39 -14.98
N ARG A 266 11.45 16.64 -14.60
CA ARG A 266 12.40 17.52 -13.93
C ARG A 266 12.36 17.46 -12.41
N ALA A 267 11.38 16.82 -11.82
CA ALA A 267 11.42 16.46 -10.39
C ALA A 267 12.58 15.50 -10.09
N ILE A 268 13.11 14.85 -11.11
CA ILE A 268 14.35 14.08 -11.09
C ILE A 268 15.59 14.96 -11.40
N GLU A 269 15.50 16.08 -12.13
CA GLU A 269 16.61 16.98 -12.50
C GLU A 269 16.40 18.42 -11.97
N LYS A 270 17.42 19.26 -11.79
CA LYS A 270 17.35 20.66 -11.29
C LYS A 270 16.43 21.54 -12.17
N GLY A 271 15.12 21.50 -11.93
CA GLY A 271 14.13 22.33 -12.60
C GLY A 271 13.59 23.42 -11.68
N GLY A 272 13.49 24.64 -12.18
CA GLY A 272 12.83 25.74 -11.49
C GLY A 272 11.30 25.56 -11.48
N ASN A 273 10.64 26.40 -10.68
CA ASN A 273 9.19 26.49 -10.65
C ASN A 273 8.64 26.78 -12.06
N ILE A 274 7.61 26.04 -12.47
CA ILE A 274 6.95 26.24 -13.77
C ILE A 274 5.92 27.36 -13.61
N ASP A 275 6.00 28.35 -14.49
CA ASP A 275 5.00 29.43 -14.54
C ASP A 275 3.77 28.98 -15.34
N ASN A 276 2.82 28.36 -14.64
CA ASN A 276 1.52 28.00 -15.18
C ASN A 276 0.44 28.17 -14.09
N PRO A 277 -0.03 29.38 -13.86
CA PRO A 277 -0.97 29.69 -12.77
C PRO A 277 -2.27 28.89 -12.84
N ALA A 278 -2.79 28.62 -14.05
CA ALA A 278 -4.06 27.90 -14.22
C ALA A 278 -3.94 26.44 -13.72
N VAL A 279 -2.91 25.72 -14.14
CA VAL A 279 -2.70 24.33 -13.68
C VAL A 279 -2.27 24.30 -12.22
N CYS A 280 -1.50 25.26 -11.75
CA CYS A 280 -1.17 25.37 -10.33
C CYS A 280 -2.42 25.52 -9.48
N GLN A 281 -3.36 26.37 -9.89
CA GLN A 281 -4.66 26.53 -9.20
C GLN A 281 -5.49 25.25 -9.26
N GLU A 282 -5.59 24.60 -10.40
CA GLU A 282 -6.34 23.33 -10.56
C GLU A 282 -5.84 22.24 -9.61
N LEU A 283 -4.53 22.00 -9.60
CA LEU A 283 -3.92 20.97 -8.73
C LEU A 283 -4.03 21.36 -7.24
N ARG A 284 -3.91 22.63 -6.91
CA ARG A 284 -4.15 23.13 -5.56
C ARG A 284 -5.58 22.86 -5.09
N GLU A 285 -6.57 23.25 -5.89
CA GLU A 285 -7.97 23.07 -5.56
C GLU A 285 -8.31 21.59 -5.40
N TYR A 286 -7.78 20.73 -6.28
CA TYR A 286 -7.94 19.29 -6.15
C TYR A 286 -7.31 18.77 -4.86
N ALA A 287 -6.05 19.10 -4.58
CA ALA A 287 -5.34 18.66 -3.39
C ALA A 287 -6.05 19.08 -2.09
N PHE A 288 -6.47 20.35 -2.01
CA PHE A 288 -7.17 20.84 -0.84
C PHE A 288 -8.58 20.24 -0.68
N SER A 289 -9.30 20.02 -1.77
CA SER A 289 -10.59 19.34 -1.74
C SER A 289 -10.47 17.91 -1.23
N MET A 290 -9.47 17.16 -1.69
CA MET A 290 -9.17 15.81 -1.21
C MET A 290 -8.86 15.80 0.29
N LEU A 291 -7.96 16.70 0.73
CA LEU A 291 -7.56 16.79 2.13
C LEU A 291 -8.74 17.17 3.05
N GLN A 292 -9.49 18.21 2.69
CA GLN A 292 -10.62 18.71 3.50
C GLN A 292 -11.74 17.66 3.57
N THR A 293 -12.05 17.02 2.45
CA THR A 293 -13.09 15.97 2.42
C THR A 293 -12.68 14.77 3.25
N ALA A 294 -11.44 14.28 3.10
CA ALA A 294 -10.94 13.17 3.90
C ALA A 294 -10.95 13.51 5.41
N GLN A 295 -10.48 14.70 5.77
CA GLN A 295 -10.50 15.17 7.15
C GLN A 295 -11.92 15.29 7.73
N TYR A 296 -12.85 15.81 6.93
CA TYR A 296 -14.25 15.91 7.34
C TYR A 296 -14.87 14.52 7.59
N LEU A 297 -14.72 13.59 6.63
CA LEU A 297 -15.27 12.24 6.76
C LEU A 297 -14.69 11.50 7.96
N MET A 298 -13.37 11.56 8.15
CA MET A 298 -12.72 10.92 9.29
C MET A 298 -13.12 11.54 10.64
N SER A 299 -13.22 12.88 10.71
CA SER A 299 -13.57 13.58 11.96
C SER A 299 -15.03 13.41 12.37
N ASN A 300 -15.89 13.05 11.43
CA ASN A 300 -17.32 12.83 11.67
C ASN A 300 -17.71 11.35 11.65
N ASN A 301 -16.73 10.41 11.64
CA ASN A 301 -16.97 8.96 11.57
C ASN A 301 -17.84 8.54 10.37
N LEU A 302 -17.60 9.16 9.21
CA LEU A 302 -18.32 8.90 7.96
C LEU A 302 -17.54 8.02 7.00
N THR A 303 -16.54 7.31 7.49
CA THR A 303 -15.65 6.42 6.72
C THR A 303 -16.15 4.98 6.64
N GLY A 304 -17.34 4.70 7.17
CA GLY A 304 -18.02 3.41 7.09
C GLY A 304 -18.70 3.16 5.75
N LYS A 305 -19.39 2.04 5.62
CA LYS A 305 -20.13 1.63 4.40
C LYS A 305 -21.29 2.58 4.04
N TYR A 306 -21.87 3.21 5.04
CA TYR A 306 -22.95 4.22 4.89
C TYR A 306 -22.98 5.13 6.12
N ILE A 307 -23.63 6.26 5.98
CA ILE A 307 -23.79 7.20 7.11
C ILE A 307 -24.50 6.50 8.26
N GLY A 308 -23.90 6.52 9.44
CA GLY A 308 -24.43 5.85 10.64
C GLY A 308 -24.05 4.38 10.78
N TYR A 309 -23.20 3.85 9.88
CA TYR A 309 -22.64 2.50 10.04
C TYR A 309 -21.83 2.42 11.34
N GLN A 310 -22.14 1.40 12.16
CA GLN A 310 -21.34 1.03 13.32
C GLN A 310 -20.81 -0.39 13.09
N PRO A 311 -19.51 -0.62 13.17
CA PRO A 311 -18.94 -1.97 13.08
C PRO A 311 -19.46 -2.83 14.25
N ARG A 312 -19.62 -4.10 13.99
CA ARG A 312 -20.06 -5.09 15.00
C ARG A 312 -18.91 -5.47 15.91
#